data_628cafb4ec788622008cfc5b4c6e7d75
#
_entry.id   628cafb4ec788622008cfc5b4c6e7d75
#
_cell.length_a   1.000
_cell.length_b   1.000
_cell.length_c   1.000
_cell.angle_alpha   90.00
_cell.angle_beta   90.00
_cell.angle_gamma   90.00
#
_symmetry.space_group_name_H-M   'P 1'
#
loop_
_entity.id
_entity.type
_entity.pdbx_description
1 polymer ?
#
loop_
_entity_poly.entity_id
_entity_poly.type
_entity_poly.pdbx_seq_one_letter_code
_entity_poly.pdbx_strand_id
1 'polypeptide(L)'
;MKAELIAVGTEILTGQIVNTNAQFLSEKCAELGIDVYFHTAVGDNEQRLMSVLEIASKRSDLVILCGGLGPTEDDLTKQTLATFLQKELVVDELAMAKLDRFFASRPGRVRTPNNERQAQIVEGSQALQNPAGLAVGGMIEQDGVTYIVLPGPPSELKAMFSESLLPFFTQSQQQLYSRVLRFFGIGESQLVTVLADLIDKQTDPTLAPYAKVGEVTLRLSTKADSQEEANVRLNQLEEEILQRDHLRDFFYAYGDDNSLVKTVATLLEEEKQSLGILENGTGGLLQAELSLALAGQPYYSGGKIIGQLGTESGGLSEEASRIREELQADLGLVVSVVVKPESTVDNVLAKVYLALASTSGIYKKEVDLGGYSWQYLRQLACLQALDFVRNTL
;
A
#
# COMPACT_ATOMS: atom_id res chain seq x y z
N MET A 1 6.67 -21.96 -7.28
CA MET A 1 6.55 -22.32 -5.85
C MET A 1 5.22 -21.75 -5.35
N LYS A 2 4.39 -22.61 -4.75
CA LYS A 2 3.07 -22.19 -4.21
C LYS A 2 3.20 -21.95 -2.72
N ALA A 3 2.83 -20.77 -2.26
CA ALA A 3 2.92 -20.40 -0.85
C ALA A 3 1.56 -20.27 -0.19
N GLU A 4 1.52 -20.56 1.11
CA GLU A 4 0.44 -20.25 2.03
C GLU A 4 0.97 -19.43 3.20
N LEU A 5 0.28 -18.32 3.52
CA LEU A 5 0.58 -17.47 4.66
C LEU A 5 -0.39 -17.79 5.79
N ILE A 6 0.15 -18.18 6.96
CA ILE A 6 -0.65 -18.49 8.14
C ILE A 6 -0.35 -17.45 9.22
N ALA A 7 -1.34 -16.61 9.50
CA ALA A 7 -1.28 -15.65 10.59
C ALA A 7 -1.84 -16.24 11.88
N VAL A 8 -1.00 -16.32 12.90
CA VAL A 8 -1.33 -16.88 14.21
C VAL A 8 -1.51 -15.73 15.20
N GLY A 9 -2.72 -15.56 15.72
CA GLY A 9 -3.06 -14.52 16.69
C GLY A 9 -4.58 -14.34 16.82
N THR A 10 -5.06 -14.35 18.02
CA THR A 10 -6.49 -14.20 18.34
C THR A 10 -6.98 -12.78 18.04
N GLU A 11 -6.11 -11.77 18.15
CA GLU A 11 -6.41 -10.36 17.86
C GLU A 11 -6.71 -10.10 16.36
N ILE A 12 -6.17 -10.94 15.46
CA ILE A 12 -6.48 -10.89 14.04
C ILE A 12 -7.92 -11.37 13.80
N LEU A 13 -8.30 -12.48 14.44
CA LEU A 13 -9.64 -13.08 14.30
C LEU A 13 -10.74 -12.18 14.89
N THR A 14 -10.43 -11.45 15.96
CA THR A 14 -11.37 -10.53 16.62
C THR A 14 -11.44 -9.16 15.94
N GLY A 15 -10.63 -8.93 14.91
CA GLY A 15 -10.62 -7.67 14.17
C GLY A 15 -10.01 -6.49 14.94
N GLN A 16 -9.24 -6.76 16.01
CA GLN A 16 -8.57 -5.71 16.78
C GLN A 16 -7.42 -5.07 16.02
N ILE A 17 -6.79 -5.84 15.13
CA ILE A 17 -5.71 -5.36 14.25
C ILE A 17 -5.95 -5.80 12.81
N VAL A 18 -5.43 -5.02 11.88
CA VAL A 18 -5.36 -5.39 10.46
C VAL A 18 -4.13 -6.27 10.23
N ASN A 19 -4.26 -7.35 9.47
CA ASN A 19 -3.16 -8.24 9.13
C ASN A 19 -2.22 -7.63 8.08
N THR A 20 -1.45 -6.62 8.47
CA THR A 20 -0.45 -5.97 7.60
C THR A 20 0.77 -6.85 7.32
N ASN A 21 1.01 -7.87 8.13
CA ASN A 21 2.07 -8.87 7.89
C ASN A 21 1.78 -9.71 6.65
N ALA A 22 0.54 -10.17 6.49
CA ALA A 22 0.15 -10.93 5.31
C ALA A 22 0.26 -10.09 4.03
N GLN A 23 -0.12 -8.82 4.07
CA GLN A 23 0.09 -7.89 2.96
C GLN A 23 1.58 -7.81 2.60
N PHE A 24 2.45 -7.49 3.55
CA PHE A 24 3.89 -7.37 3.32
C PHE A 24 4.52 -8.66 2.78
N LEU A 25 4.17 -9.81 3.37
CA LEU A 25 4.69 -11.11 2.91
C LEU A 25 4.21 -11.44 1.51
N SER A 26 2.95 -11.12 1.15
CA SER A 26 2.45 -11.31 -0.21
C SER A 26 3.18 -10.46 -1.23
N GLU A 27 3.44 -9.19 -0.91
CA GLU A 27 4.23 -8.28 -1.75
C GLU A 27 5.64 -8.84 -1.96
N LYS A 28 6.31 -9.28 -0.90
CA LYS A 28 7.66 -9.85 -0.97
C LYS A 28 7.71 -11.22 -1.67
N CYS A 29 6.73 -12.09 -1.46
CA CYS A 29 6.61 -13.33 -2.21
C CYS A 29 6.44 -13.04 -3.71
N ALA A 30 5.60 -12.08 -4.07
CA ALA A 30 5.40 -11.69 -5.47
C ALA A 30 6.70 -11.15 -6.11
N GLU A 31 7.45 -10.27 -5.42
CA GLU A 31 8.75 -9.78 -5.85
C GLU A 31 9.75 -10.94 -6.11
N LEU A 32 9.65 -12.02 -5.33
CA LEU A 32 10.50 -13.22 -5.43
C LEU A 32 9.97 -14.27 -6.42
N GLY A 33 8.88 -13.99 -7.14
CA GLY A 33 8.25 -14.94 -8.07
C GLY A 33 7.57 -16.13 -7.38
N ILE A 34 7.23 -15.99 -6.09
CA ILE A 34 6.53 -16.99 -5.30
C ILE A 34 5.04 -16.68 -5.34
N ASP A 35 4.23 -17.63 -5.78
CA ASP A 35 2.80 -17.45 -5.93
C ASP A 35 2.07 -17.74 -4.61
N VAL A 36 1.50 -16.74 -3.96
CA VAL A 36 0.69 -16.91 -2.75
C VAL A 36 -0.75 -17.25 -3.15
N TYR A 37 -1.20 -18.46 -2.83
CA TYR A 37 -2.57 -18.89 -3.14
C TYR A 37 -3.53 -18.81 -1.96
N PHE A 38 -3.01 -18.88 -0.73
CA PHE A 38 -3.86 -18.96 0.45
C PHE A 38 -3.36 -18.04 1.55
N HIS A 39 -4.28 -17.32 2.17
CA HIS A 39 -4.11 -16.63 3.44
C HIS A 39 -5.02 -17.30 4.46
N THR A 40 -4.43 -17.82 5.53
CA THR A 40 -5.15 -18.43 6.63
C THR A 40 -4.88 -17.65 7.92
N ALA A 41 -5.93 -17.29 8.65
CA ALA A 41 -5.80 -16.73 9.99
C ALA A 41 -6.32 -17.76 11.00
N VAL A 42 -5.56 -17.97 12.08
CA VAL A 42 -5.89 -18.90 13.15
C VAL A 42 -5.58 -18.27 14.50
N GLY A 43 -6.46 -18.49 15.49
CA GLY A 43 -6.20 -18.04 16.87
C GLY A 43 -5.18 -18.95 17.57
N ASP A 44 -4.68 -18.49 18.70
CA ASP A 44 -3.67 -19.14 19.54
C ASP A 44 -4.24 -20.42 20.17
N ASN A 45 -4.28 -21.49 19.37
CA ASN A 45 -4.78 -22.81 19.77
C ASN A 45 -4.09 -23.90 18.98
N GLU A 46 -3.45 -24.83 19.69
CA GLU A 46 -2.64 -25.89 19.12
C GLU A 46 -3.42 -26.77 18.13
N GLN A 47 -4.61 -27.25 18.50
CA GLN A 47 -5.40 -28.15 17.64
C GLN A 47 -5.86 -27.48 16.35
N ARG A 48 -6.24 -26.21 16.40
CA ARG A 48 -6.62 -25.45 15.22
C ARG A 48 -5.43 -25.21 14.31
N LEU A 49 -4.29 -24.81 14.88
CA LEU A 49 -3.07 -24.60 14.10
C LEU A 49 -2.57 -25.92 13.50
N MET A 50 -2.66 -27.04 14.23
CA MET A 50 -2.36 -28.36 13.71
C MET A 50 -3.20 -28.70 12.47
N SER A 51 -4.52 -28.51 12.53
CA SER A 51 -5.40 -28.78 11.39
C SER A 51 -5.12 -27.86 10.19
N VAL A 52 -4.73 -26.62 10.43
CA VAL A 52 -4.31 -25.68 9.35
C VAL A 52 -3.01 -26.17 8.71
N LEU A 53 -2.02 -26.61 9.49
CA LEU A 53 -0.76 -27.16 8.98
C LEU A 53 -0.98 -28.43 8.15
N GLU A 54 -1.89 -29.33 8.57
CA GLU A 54 -2.25 -30.54 7.81
C GLU A 54 -2.87 -30.21 6.43
N ILE A 55 -3.61 -29.13 6.31
CA ILE A 55 -4.20 -28.67 5.04
C ILE A 55 -3.12 -27.99 4.20
N ALA A 56 -2.37 -27.07 4.78
CA ALA A 56 -1.36 -26.26 4.08
C ALA A 56 -0.25 -27.16 3.49
N SER A 57 0.22 -28.16 4.24
CA SER A 57 1.25 -29.09 3.78
C SER A 57 0.89 -29.93 2.55
N LYS A 58 -0.42 -30.10 2.27
CA LYS A 58 -0.90 -30.89 1.13
C LYS A 58 -1.10 -30.07 -0.14
N ARG A 59 -1.10 -28.72 -0.04
CA ARG A 59 -1.46 -27.85 -1.13
C ARG A 59 -0.44 -26.77 -1.47
N SER A 60 0.59 -26.62 -0.62
CA SER A 60 1.59 -25.57 -0.74
C SER A 60 3.00 -26.13 -0.62
N ASP A 61 3.94 -25.59 -1.39
CA ASP A 61 5.37 -25.95 -1.33
C ASP A 61 6.10 -25.12 -0.25
N LEU A 62 5.50 -23.98 0.14
CA LEU A 62 6.02 -23.04 1.13
C LEU A 62 4.91 -22.64 2.09
N VAL A 63 5.13 -22.78 3.39
CA VAL A 63 4.21 -22.37 4.45
C VAL A 63 4.92 -21.36 5.35
N ILE A 64 4.44 -20.12 5.37
CA ILE A 64 5.00 -19.06 6.21
C ILE A 64 4.03 -18.77 7.36
N LEU A 65 4.46 -19.09 8.58
CA LEU A 65 3.72 -18.79 9.80
C LEU A 65 4.22 -17.47 10.39
N CYS A 66 3.31 -16.58 10.78
CA CYS A 66 3.67 -15.33 11.45
C CYS A 66 2.83 -15.11 12.72
N GLY A 67 3.50 -14.85 13.84
CA GLY A 67 2.92 -14.71 15.18
C GLY A 67 3.16 -15.91 16.10
N GLY A 68 2.86 -15.73 17.38
CA GLY A 68 2.97 -16.76 18.41
C GLY A 68 4.40 -17.24 18.71
N LEU A 69 5.41 -16.34 18.68
CA LEU A 69 6.82 -16.63 19.00
C LEU A 69 7.29 -16.02 20.32
N GLY A 70 6.44 -15.36 21.05
CA GLY A 70 6.75 -14.73 22.33
C GLY A 70 7.00 -15.74 23.45
N PRO A 71 7.14 -15.26 24.69
CA PRO A 71 7.43 -16.10 25.86
C PRO A 71 6.18 -16.58 26.58
N THR A 72 4.97 -16.18 26.19
CA THR A 72 3.74 -16.52 26.90
C THR A 72 3.23 -17.92 26.52
N GLU A 73 2.26 -18.44 27.28
CA GLU A 73 1.73 -19.78 26.98
C GLU A 73 0.90 -19.81 25.70
N ASP A 74 0.34 -18.68 25.32
CA ASP A 74 -0.40 -18.49 24.06
C ASP A 74 0.53 -18.47 22.83
N ASP A 75 1.84 -18.25 23.02
CA ASP A 75 2.86 -18.30 21.98
C ASP A 75 3.24 -19.75 21.67
N LEU A 76 2.46 -20.41 20.82
CA LEU A 76 2.56 -21.87 20.60
C LEU A 76 2.95 -22.27 19.17
N THR A 77 3.28 -21.31 18.31
CA THR A 77 3.55 -21.60 16.89
C THR A 77 4.71 -22.56 16.68
N LYS A 78 5.85 -22.36 17.36
CA LYS A 78 7.02 -23.25 17.24
C LYS A 78 6.76 -24.65 17.83
N GLN A 79 6.07 -24.71 18.97
CA GLN A 79 5.70 -25.97 19.63
C GLN A 79 4.76 -26.79 18.74
N THR A 80 3.73 -26.15 18.19
CA THR A 80 2.78 -26.83 17.31
C THR A 80 3.46 -27.30 16.02
N LEU A 81 4.33 -26.47 15.42
CA LEU A 81 5.09 -26.89 14.24
C LEU A 81 6.03 -28.07 14.56
N ALA A 82 6.72 -28.03 15.70
CA ALA A 82 7.59 -29.12 16.13
C ALA A 82 6.80 -30.44 16.32
N THR A 83 5.64 -30.38 17.00
CA THR A 83 4.73 -31.53 17.15
C THR A 83 4.26 -32.05 15.79
N PHE A 84 3.86 -31.14 14.87
CA PHE A 84 3.41 -31.49 13.53
C PHE A 84 4.50 -32.22 12.73
N LEU A 85 5.74 -31.75 12.82
CA LEU A 85 6.90 -32.33 12.12
C LEU A 85 7.53 -33.50 12.86
N GLN A 86 6.99 -33.90 14.02
CA GLN A 86 7.54 -34.95 14.91
C GLN A 86 8.99 -34.69 15.32
N LYS A 87 9.28 -33.45 15.69
CA LYS A 87 10.62 -32.97 16.09
C LYS A 87 10.57 -32.31 17.46
N GLU A 88 11.74 -32.16 18.06
CA GLU A 88 11.90 -31.46 19.34
C GLU A 88 12.17 -29.96 19.13
N LEU A 89 12.01 -29.18 20.20
CA LEU A 89 12.50 -27.82 20.26
C LEU A 89 13.92 -27.80 20.85
N VAL A 90 14.83 -27.13 20.17
CA VAL A 90 16.22 -26.96 20.62
C VAL A 90 16.56 -25.50 20.79
N VAL A 91 17.49 -25.19 21.67
CA VAL A 91 17.94 -23.80 21.91
C VAL A 91 18.95 -23.42 20.85
N ASP A 92 18.71 -22.25 20.20
CA ASP A 92 19.70 -21.58 19.38
C ASP A 92 20.64 -20.76 20.26
N GLU A 93 21.94 -21.06 20.21
CA GLU A 93 22.95 -20.45 21.09
C GLU A 93 23.09 -18.94 20.87
N LEU A 94 22.97 -18.45 19.62
CA LEU A 94 23.07 -17.03 19.29
C LEU A 94 21.86 -16.26 19.83
N ALA A 95 20.68 -16.79 19.68
CA ALA A 95 19.45 -16.21 20.23
C ALA A 95 19.48 -16.21 21.77
N MET A 96 19.95 -17.30 22.38
CA MET A 96 20.11 -17.36 23.84
C MET A 96 21.13 -16.34 24.34
N ALA A 97 22.27 -16.23 23.71
CA ALA A 97 23.27 -15.21 24.06
C ALA A 97 22.76 -13.77 23.86
N LYS A 98 21.88 -13.56 22.88
CA LYS A 98 21.20 -12.26 22.70
C LYS A 98 20.23 -11.99 23.85
N LEU A 99 19.44 -12.98 24.22
CA LEU A 99 18.50 -12.90 25.34
C LEU A 99 19.22 -12.58 26.65
N ASP A 100 20.32 -13.26 26.93
CA ASP A 100 21.17 -13.03 28.12
C ASP A 100 21.71 -11.60 28.17
N ARG A 101 22.27 -11.12 27.06
CA ARG A 101 22.75 -9.73 26.93
C ARG A 101 21.66 -8.70 27.13
N PHE A 102 20.46 -8.96 26.59
CA PHE A 102 19.33 -8.05 26.74
C PHE A 102 18.93 -7.85 28.20
N PHE A 103 18.82 -8.94 28.98
CA PHE A 103 18.45 -8.85 30.39
C PHE A 103 19.61 -8.33 31.26
N ALA A 104 20.85 -8.71 30.97
CA ALA A 104 22.03 -8.19 31.67
C ALA A 104 22.18 -6.65 31.52
N SER A 105 21.81 -6.11 30.36
CA SER A 105 21.89 -4.67 30.10
C SER A 105 20.73 -3.86 30.69
N ARG A 106 19.72 -4.52 31.27
CA ARG A 106 18.48 -3.87 31.80
C ARG A 106 18.13 -4.40 33.19
N PRO A 107 18.83 -3.95 34.24
CA PRO A 107 18.66 -4.49 35.61
C PRO A 107 17.24 -4.37 36.20
N GLY A 108 16.40 -3.49 35.64
CA GLY A 108 15.01 -3.35 36.06
C GLY A 108 14.04 -4.35 35.41
N ARG A 109 14.48 -5.19 34.47
CA ARG A 109 13.67 -6.24 33.84
C ARG A 109 14.02 -7.61 34.39
N VAL A 110 13.02 -8.30 34.90
CA VAL A 110 13.18 -9.67 35.43
C VAL A 110 13.10 -10.67 34.29
N ARG A 111 14.14 -11.49 34.13
CA ARG A 111 14.09 -12.67 33.25
C ARG A 111 13.27 -13.78 33.95
N THR A 112 12.33 -14.33 33.23
CA THR A 112 11.53 -15.48 33.67
C THR A 112 11.90 -16.72 32.86
N PRO A 113 11.73 -17.97 33.39
CA PRO A 113 12.10 -19.19 32.67
C PRO A 113 11.44 -19.31 31.28
N ASN A 114 10.22 -18.83 31.11
CA ASN A 114 9.50 -18.86 29.83
C ASN A 114 10.13 -17.97 28.75
N ASN A 115 10.98 -16.98 29.11
CA ASN A 115 11.71 -16.21 28.10
C ASN A 115 12.62 -17.08 27.23
N GLU A 116 13.05 -18.22 27.70
CA GLU A 116 13.89 -19.17 26.94
C GLU A 116 13.18 -19.71 25.68
N ARG A 117 11.85 -19.77 25.68
CA ARG A 117 11.06 -20.13 24.50
C ARG A 117 11.38 -19.23 23.29
N GLN A 118 11.71 -17.97 23.52
CA GLN A 118 12.08 -17.03 22.46
C GLN A 118 13.37 -17.44 21.74
N ALA A 119 14.28 -18.13 22.41
CA ALA A 119 15.54 -18.64 21.85
C ALA A 119 15.46 -20.07 21.29
N GLN A 120 14.30 -20.71 21.30
CA GLN A 120 14.10 -22.05 20.77
C GLN A 120 13.73 -22.03 19.29
N ILE A 121 14.18 -23.07 18.56
CA ILE A 121 13.80 -23.39 17.18
C ILE A 121 13.41 -24.86 17.08
N VAL A 122 12.72 -25.26 16.02
CA VAL A 122 12.48 -26.68 15.72
C VAL A 122 13.79 -27.33 15.34
N GLU A 123 14.07 -28.54 15.88
CA GLU A 123 15.29 -29.30 15.61
C GLU A 123 15.49 -29.50 14.09
N GLY A 124 16.72 -29.22 13.64
CA GLY A 124 17.07 -29.27 12.23
C GLY A 124 16.66 -28.02 11.41
N SER A 125 16.03 -27.02 12.05
CA SER A 125 15.78 -25.73 11.39
C SER A 125 17.05 -24.92 11.26
N GLN A 126 17.11 -24.16 10.17
CA GLN A 126 18.02 -23.02 10.09
C GLN A 126 17.44 -21.85 10.89
N ALA A 127 18.20 -21.36 11.88
CA ALA A 127 17.79 -20.23 12.69
C ALA A 127 17.75 -18.93 11.87
N LEU A 128 16.62 -18.22 11.96
CA LEU A 128 16.45 -16.89 11.41
C LEU A 128 16.59 -15.89 12.56
N GLN A 129 17.73 -15.22 12.64
CA GLN A 129 18.01 -14.28 13.72
C GLN A 129 17.11 -13.04 13.60
N ASN A 130 16.63 -12.54 14.74
CA ASN A 130 15.75 -11.38 14.80
C ASN A 130 16.55 -10.11 15.10
N PRO A 131 16.81 -9.20 14.16
CA PRO A 131 17.61 -8.00 14.42
C PRO A 131 16.90 -6.98 15.31
N ALA A 132 15.56 -6.93 15.26
CA ALA A 132 14.74 -5.93 15.95
C ALA A 132 14.13 -6.39 17.27
N GLY A 133 14.04 -7.70 17.52
CA GLY A 133 13.44 -8.30 18.72
C GLY A 133 14.26 -9.44 19.32
N LEU A 134 13.65 -10.24 20.18
CA LEU A 134 14.31 -11.34 20.90
C LEU A 134 13.94 -12.74 20.36
N ALA A 135 12.72 -12.89 19.82
CA ALA A 135 12.25 -14.18 19.37
C ALA A 135 12.93 -14.59 18.06
N VAL A 136 13.72 -15.67 18.08
CA VAL A 136 14.31 -16.26 16.89
C VAL A 136 13.23 -16.97 16.05
N GLY A 137 13.28 -16.81 14.74
CA GLY A 137 12.49 -17.59 13.80
C GLY A 137 13.24 -18.83 13.33
N GLY A 138 12.67 -19.56 12.40
CA GLY A 138 13.29 -20.75 11.83
C GLY A 138 12.78 -21.06 10.44
N MET A 139 13.60 -21.74 9.66
CA MET A 139 13.26 -22.29 8.36
C MET A 139 13.63 -23.77 8.34
N ILE A 140 12.70 -24.63 7.95
CA ILE A 140 12.92 -26.07 7.87
C ILE A 140 12.20 -26.65 6.65
N GLU A 141 12.84 -27.56 5.96
CA GLU A 141 12.22 -28.33 4.89
C GLU A 141 11.94 -29.75 5.38
N GLN A 142 10.72 -30.22 5.15
CA GLN A 142 10.35 -31.61 5.40
C GLN A 142 9.27 -32.06 4.41
N ASP A 143 9.43 -33.26 3.87
CA ASP A 143 8.51 -33.89 2.90
C ASP A 143 8.21 -33.02 1.66
N GLY A 144 9.19 -32.22 1.22
CA GLY A 144 9.08 -31.33 0.06
C GLY A 144 8.36 -30.02 0.33
N VAL A 145 8.03 -29.72 1.59
CA VAL A 145 7.44 -28.45 2.02
C VAL A 145 8.41 -27.67 2.89
N THR A 146 8.62 -26.41 2.57
CA THR A 146 9.41 -25.48 3.39
C THR A 146 8.51 -24.74 4.38
N TYR A 147 8.82 -24.83 5.65
CA TYR A 147 8.13 -24.11 6.73
C TYR A 147 9.01 -22.98 7.24
N ILE A 148 8.45 -21.79 7.32
CA ILE A 148 9.13 -20.60 7.84
C ILE A 148 8.30 -20.05 9.00
N VAL A 149 8.99 -19.70 10.10
CA VAL A 149 8.34 -19.14 11.29
C VAL A 149 8.90 -17.76 11.56
N LEU A 150 8.03 -16.74 11.57
CA LEU A 150 8.35 -15.33 11.75
C LEU A 150 7.55 -14.71 12.91
N PRO A 151 8.05 -13.65 13.57
CA PRO A 151 7.38 -13.00 14.69
C PRO A 151 6.11 -12.24 14.27
N GLY A 152 5.24 -11.93 15.26
CA GLY A 152 4.02 -11.15 15.06
C GLY A 152 4.23 -9.65 14.86
N PRO A 153 5.07 -8.96 15.65
CA PRO A 153 5.27 -7.51 15.48
C PRO A 153 5.80 -7.15 14.08
N PRO A 154 5.12 -6.23 13.35
CA PRO A 154 5.49 -5.95 11.95
C PRO A 154 6.92 -5.45 11.75
N SER A 155 7.45 -4.66 12.69
CA SER A 155 8.84 -4.17 12.61
C SER A 155 9.87 -5.30 12.71
N GLU A 156 9.61 -6.30 13.57
CA GLU A 156 10.48 -7.47 13.72
C GLU A 156 10.40 -8.38 12.50
N LEU A 157 9.17 -8.66 12.02
CA LEU A 157 8.94 -9.50 10.85
C LEU A 157 9.63 -8.93 9.61
N LYS A 158 9.46 -7.63 9.36
CA LYS A 158 10.07 -6.95 8.20
C LYS A 158 11.61 -7.00 8.26
N ALA A 159 12.19 -6.72 9.43
CA ALA A 159 13.63 -6.78 9.63
C ALA A 159 14.17 -8.21 9.42
N MET A 160 13.51 -9.23 10.01
CA MET A 160 13.89 -10.62 9.82
C MET A 160 13.76 -11.08 8.38
N PHE A 161 12.69 -10.68 7.70
CA PHE A 161 12.53 -11.00 6.29
C PHE A 161 13.69 -10.45 5.46
N SER A 162 14.00 -9.16 5.60
CA SER A 162 15.03 -8.50 4.80
C SER A 162 16.43 -8.97 5.09
N GLU A 163 16.80 -9.18 6.37
CA GLU A 163 18.17 -9.47 6.77
C GLU A 163 18.46 -10.97 6.86
N SER A 164 17.47 -11.77 7.29
CA SER A 164 17.70 -13.19 7.59
C SER A 164 17.06 -14.15 6.58
N LEU A 165 15.96 -13.79 5.95
CA LEU A 165 15.21 -14.69 5.07
C LEU A 165 15.46 -14.44 3.59
N LEU A 166 15.46 -13.17 3.14
CA LEU A 166 15.63 -12.79 1.73
C LEU A 166 16.85 -13.45 1.05
N PRO A 167 18.04 -13.56 1.70
CA PRO A 167 19.21 -14.20 1.08
C PRO A 167 19.01 -15.66 0.62
N PHE A 168 18.03 -16.38 1.19
CA PHE A 168 17.73 -17.76 0.78
C PHE A 168 16.93 -17.85 -0.51
N PHE A 169 16.15 -16.82 -0.82
CA PHE A 169 15.31 -16.79 -2.02
C PHE A 169 15.97 -16.14 -3.23
N THR A 170 17.02 -15.34 -3.06
CA THR A 170 17.71 -14.62 -4.15
C THR A 170 18.50 -15.51 -5.11
N GLN A 171 18.46 -16.82 -4.94
CA GLN A 171 19.09 -17.80 -5.85
C GLN A 171 18.15 -18.27 -6.98
N SER A 172 16.89 -17.82 -7.01
CA SER A 172 15.94 -18.12 -8.10
C SER A 172 16.28 -17.30 -9.35
N GLN A 173 16.32 -17.95 -10.54
CA GLN A 173 16.72 -17.30 -11.80
C GLN A 173 15.68 -16.30 -12.33
N GLN A 174 14.40 -16.42 -11.99
CA GLN A 174 13.34 -15.51 -12.48
C GLN A 174 12.72 -14.72 -11.33
N GLN A 175 12.71 -13.41 -11.48
CA GLN A 175 12.05 -12.49 -10.55
C GLN A 175 10.77 -11.92 -11.16
N LEU A 176 9.79 -11.58 -10.31
CA LEU A 176 8.58 -10.87 -10.73
C LEU A 176 8.86 -9.37 -10.74
N TYR A 177 8.70 -8.77 -11.91
CA TYR A 177 8.77 -7.33 -12.09
C TYR A 177 7.36 -6.78 -12.29
N SER A 178 7.06 -5.68 -11.63
CA SER A 178 5.76 -5.04 -11.73
C SER A 178 5.89 -3.55 -12.03
N ARG A 179 4.91 -3.05 -12.79
CA ARG A 179 4.72 -1.63 -13.07
C ARG A 179 3.27 -1.28 -12.79
N VAL A 180 3.04 -0.20 -12.07
CA VAL A 180 1.69 0.29 -11.79
C VAL A 180 1.44 1.56 -12.57
N LEU A 181 0.42 1.54 -13.41
CA LEU A 181 -0.11 2.69 -14.12
C LEU A 181 -1.29 3.26 -13.32
N ARG A 182 -1.35 4.57 -13.22
CA ARG A 182 -2.41 5.27 -12.47
C ARG A 182 -3.25 6.10 -13.40
N PHE A 183 -4.59 5.96 -13.26
CA PHE A 183 -5.58 6.63 -14.10
C PHE A 183 -6.53 7.44 -13.23
N PHE A 184 -6.86 8.64 -13.69
CA PHE A 184 -7.87 9.49 -13.10
C PHE A 184 -8.90 9.91 -14.15
N GLY A 185 -10.19 10.00 -13.74
CA GLY A 185 -11.27 10.41 -14.64
C GLY A 185 -11.92 9.28 -15.44
N ILE A 186 -11.48 8.05 -15.24
CA ILE A 186 -12.09 6.84 -15.80
C ILE A 186 -12.52 5.90 -14.67
N GLY A 187 -13.67 5.24 -14.82
CA GLY A 187 -14.15 4.23 -13.89
C GLY A 187 -13.51 2.85 -14.14
N GLU A 188 -13.40 2.02 -13.09
CA GLU A 188 -12.86 0.66 -13.19
C GLU A 188 -13.61 -0.18 -14.25
N SER A 189 -14.94 -0.16 -14.22
CA SER A 189 -15.77 -0.91 -15.18
C SER A 189 -15.49 -0.51 -16.62
N GLN A 190 -15.30 0.78 -16.89
CA GLN A 190 -14.97 1.28 -18.21
C GLN A 190 -13.57 0.82 -18.63
N LEU A 191 -12.57 0.96 -17.76
CA LEU A 191 -11.21 0.51 -18.01
C LEU A 191 -11.16 -1.00 -18.31
N VAL A 192 -11.82 -1.82 -17.49
CA VAL A 192 -11.90 -3.27 -17.69
C VAL A 192 -12.59 -3.61 -19.01
N THR A 193 -13.64 -2.89 -19.40
CA THR A 193 -14.32 -3.11 -20.68
C THR A 193 -13.41 -2.83 -21.87
N VAL A 194 -12.65 -1.74 -21.82
CA VAL A 194 -11.67 -1.38 -22.89
C VAL A 194 -10.54 -2.41 -22.99
N LEU A 195 -10.16 -3.02 -21.88
CA LEU A 195 -9.06 -3.98 -21.79
C LEU A 195 -9.51 -5.45 -21.73
N ALA A 196 -10.80 -5.75 -21.95
CA ALA A 196 -11.38 -7.07 -21.72
C ALA A 196 -10.63 -8.19 -22.48
N ASP A 197 -10.28 -7.97 -23.73
CA ASP A 197 -9.57 -8.95 -24.54
C ASP A 197 -8.13 -9.21 -24.07
N LEU A 198 -7.46 -8.21 -23.51
CA LEU A 198 -6.13 -8.36 -22.89
C LEU A 198 -6.26 -9.12 -21.57
N ILE A 199 -7.26 -8.80 -20.75
CA ILE A 199 -7.52 -9.48 -19.47
C ILE A 199 -7.85 -10.95 -19.69
N ASP A 200 -8.74 -11.26 -20.66
CA ASP A 200 -9.20 -12.63 -20.92
C ASP A 200 -8.11 -13.53 -21.51
N LYS A 201 -7.20 -12.96 -22.30
CA LYS A 201 -6.16 -13.73 -23.03
C LYS A 201 -4.78 -13.64 -22.38
N GLN A 202 -4.66 -12.92 -21.27
CA GLN A 202 -3.35 -12.71 -20.63
C GLN A 202 -2.68 -14.01 -20.20
N THR A 203 -1.37 -14.05 -20.35
CA THR A 203 -0.51 -15.12 -19.84
C THR A 203 0.69 -14.52 -19.08
N ASP A 204 1.63 -13.93 -19.80
CA ASP A 204 2.77 -13.15 -19.29
C ASP A 204 3.19 -12.12 -20.34
N PRO A 205 3.16 -10.81 -20.04
CA PRO A 205 2.79 -10.17 -18.78
C PRO A 205 1.30 -10.28 -18.42
N THR A 206 1.02 -10.24 -17.11
CA THR A 206 -0.35 -10.13 -16.59
C THR A 206 -0.71 -8.68 -16.32
N LEU A 207 -2.02 -8.37 -16.32
CA LEU A 207 -2.55 -7.06 -15.95
C LEU A 207 -3.72 -7.23 -14.98
N ALA A 208 -3.77 -6.38 -13.94
CA ALA A 208 -4.79 -6.42 -12.90
C ALA A 208 -5.23 -5.00 -12.52
N PRO A 209 -6.53 -4.66 -12.69
CA PRO A 209 -7.08 -3.39 -12.26
C PRO A 209 -7.42 -3.38 -10.77
N TYR A 210 -7.26 -2.23 -10.13
CA TYR A 210 -7.63 -1.99 -8.74
C TYR A 210 -8.28 -0.61 -8.61
N ALA A 211 -9.52 -0.58 -8.12
CA ALA A 211 -10.21 0.67 -7.81
C ALA A 211 -9.68 1.29 -6.52
N LYS A 212 -9.50 2.60 -6.53
CA LYS A 212 -9.27 3.46 -5.37
C LYS A 212 -10.30 4.60 -5.36
N VAL A 213 -10.30 5.41 -4.31
CA VAL A 213 -11.19 6.57 -4.26
C VAL A 213 -10.88 7.51 -5.42
N GLY A 214 -11.80 7.58 -6.40
CA GLY A 214 -11.70 8.45 -7.58
C GLY A 214 -10.63 8.09 -8.61
N GLU A 215 -9.87 7.03 -8.39
CA GLU A 215 -8.77 6.60 -9.23
C GLU A 215 -8.87 5.12 -9.58
N VAL A 216 -8.25 4.72 -10.67
CA VAL A 216 -8.00 3.31 -10.99
C VAL A 216 -6.50 3.10 -11.20
N THR A 217 -5.96 2.05 -10.59
CA THR A 217 -4.60 1.61 -10.87
C THR A 217 -4.61 0.32 -11.65
N LEU A 218 -3.68 0.17 -12.59
CA LEU A 218 -3.50 -1.03 -13.38
C LEU A 218 -2.09 -1.55 -13.12
N ARG A 219 -1.98 -2.71 -12.51
CA ARG A 219 -0.70 -3.38 -12.27
C ARG A 219 -0.39 -4.31 -13.42
N LEU A 220 0.74 -4.09 -14.07
CA LEU A 220 1.34 -4.98 -15.06
C LEU A 220 2.43 -5.79 -14.38
N SER A 221 2.49 -7.10 -14.61
CA SER A 221 3.50 -7.96 -13.97
C SER A 221 4.04 -8.99 -14.95
N THR A 222 5.36 -9.22 -14.93
CA THR A 222 6.04 -10.22 -15.76
C THR A 222 7.17 -10.89 -14.99
N LYS A 223 7.40 -12.18 -15.24
CA LYS A 223 8.57 -12.91 -14.74
C LYS A 223 9.69 -12.83 -15.76
N ALA A 224 10.88 -12.40 -15.34
CA ALA A 224 12.04 -12.27 -16.22
C ALA A 224 13.34 -12.54 -15.47
N ASP A 225 14.40 -12.83 -16.23
CA ASP A 225 15.73 -13.08 -15.68
C ASP A 225 16.48 -11.76 -15.38
N SER A 226 16.03 -10.64 -15.95
CA SER A 226 16.60 -9.31 -15.71
C SER A 226 15.55 -8.19 -15.79
N GLN A 227 15.89 -7.03 -15.21
CA GLN A 227 15.09 -5.82 -15.30
C GLN A 227 14.93 -5.32 -16.74
N GLU A 228 15.98 -5.48 -17.58
CA GLU A 228 15.98 -5.06 -18.98
C GLU A 228 14.96 -5.89 -19.77
N GLU A 229 14.96 -7.21 -19.59
CA GLU A 229 13.99 -8.10 -20.24
C GLU A 229 12.56 -7.79 -19.78
N ALA A 230 12.36 -7.61 -18.46
CA ALA A 230 11.08 -7.23 -17.92
C ALA A 230 10.57 -5.90 -18.51
N ASN A 231 11.44 -4.89 -18.61
CA ASN A 231 11.10 -3.59 -19.18
C ASN A 231 10.65 -3.69 -20.64
N VAL A 232 11.28 -4.53 -21.45
CA VAL A 232 10.86 -4.73 -22.85
C VAL A 232 9.42 -5.25 -22.91
N ARG A 233 9.10 -6.28 -22.13
CA ARG A 233 7.75 -6.88 -22.09
C ARG A 233 6.70 -5.90 -21.54
N LEU A 234 7.03 -5.23 -20.42
CA LEU A 234 6.13 -4.27 -19.79
C LEU A 234 5.88 -3.04 -20.66
N ASN A 235 6.90 -2.52 -21.35
CA ASN A 235 6.76 -1.39 -22.27
C ASN A 235 5.83 -1.73 -23.43
N GLN A 236 5.93 -2.93 -24.00
CA GLN A 236 5.08 -3.37 -25.09
C GLN A 236 3.61 -3.43 -24.66
N LEU A 237 3.33 -4.04 -23.50
CA LEU A 237 1.96 -4.12 -22.98
C LEU A 237 1.41 -2.74 -22.60
N GLU A 238 2.21 -1.89 -21.96
CA GLU A 238 1.83 -0.53 -21.60
C GLU A 238 1.44 0.30 -22.81
N GLU A 239 2.26 0.27 -23.87
CA GLU A 239 1.97 1.03 -25.08
C GLU A 239 0.68 0.53 -25.76
N GLU A 240 0.45 -0.78 -25.79
CA GLU A 240 -0.80 -1.34 -26.30
C GLU A 240 -2.01 -0.87 -25.48
N ILE A 241 -1.90 -0.80 -24.14
CA ILE A 241 -2.95 -0.30 -23.25
C ILE A 241 -3.23 1.18 -23.50
N LEU A 242 -2.17 2.01 -23.51
CA LEU A 242 -2.32 3.46 -23.59
C LEU A 242 -2.81 3.96 -24.96
N GLN A 243 -2.70 3.15 -26.01
CA GLN A 243 -3.24 3.47 -27.34
C GLN A 243 -4.74 3.21 -27.48
N ARG A 244 -5.37 2.49 -26.52
CA ARG A 244 -6.80 2.13 -26.60
C ARG A 244 -7.68 3.24 -26.05
N ASP A 245 -8.75 3.54 -26.77
CA ASP A 245 -9.87 4.43 -26.34
C ASP A 245 -9.45 5.66 -25.53
N HIS A 246 -8.38 6.32 -25.95
CA HIS A 246 -7.83 7.51 -25.29
C HIS A 246 -7.39 7.26 -23.82
N LEU A 247 -7.04 6.02 -23.42
CA LEU A 247 -6.58 5.73 -22.07
C LEU A 247 -5.36 6.57 -21.66
N ARG A 248 -4.55 7.01 -22.63
CA ARG A 248 -3.44 7.93 -22.39
C ARG A 248 -3.88 9.25 -21.76
N ASP A 249 -5.06 9.74 -22.06
CA ASP A 249 -5.57 11.03 -21.53
C ASP A 249 -5.92 10.93 -20.03
N PHE A 250 -6.26 9.72 -19.57
CA PHE A 250 -6.56 9.44 -18.18
C PHE A 250 -5.32 9.03 -17.35
N PHE A 251 -4.26 8.57 -18.03
CA PHE A 251 -3.00 8.20 -17.38
C PHE A 251 -2.31 9.43 -16.79
N TYR A 252 -1.86 9.34 -15.53
CA TYR A 252 -1.22 10.49 -14.90
C TYR A 252 0.11 10.18 -14.20
N ALA A 253 0.37 8.94 -13.78
CA ALA A 253 1.61 8.61 -13.07
C ALA A 253 1.89 7.10 -13.01
N TYR A 254 3.10 6.76 -12.59
CA TYR A 254 3.53 5.41 -12.25
C TYR A 254 3.65 5.23 -10.73
N GLY A 255 3.61 3.95 -10.31
CA GLY A 255 3.98 3.51 -8.97
C GLY A 255 2.83 3.41 -7.97
N ASP A 256 2.99 2.50 -7.01
CA ASP A 256 2.00 2.25 -5.96
C ASP A 256 1.91 3.41 -4.96
N ASP A 257 3.05 4.02 -4.64
CA ASP A 257 3.17 5.08 -3.64
C ASP A 257 2.92 6.48 -4.21
N ASN A 258 2.55 6.58 -5.48
CA ASN A 258 2.21 7.86 -6.12
C ASN A 258 0.74 8.22 -5.90
N SER A 259 0.41 9.49 -6.12
CA SER A 259 -0.93 10.06 -6.02
C SER A 259 -1.01 11.35 -6.83
N LEU A 260 -2.24 11.83 -7.12
CA LEU A 260 -2.42 13.11 -7.79
C LEU A 260 -1.76 14.27 -7.03
N VAL A 261 -1.82 14.26 -5.69
CA VAL A 261 -1.18 15.31 -4.89
C VAL A 261 0.34 15.30 -5.06
N LYS A 262 0.97 14.12 -5.04
CA LYS A 262 2.42 14.00 -5.28
C LYS A 262 2.80 14.39 -6.70
N THR A 263 1.99 14.00 -7.68
CA THR A 263 2.21 14.37 -9.08
C THR A 263 2.13 15.89 -9.28
N VAL A 264 1.13 16.55 -8.69
CA VAL A 264 1.03 18.01 -8.75
C VAL A 264 2.19 18.68 -8.00
N ALA A 265 2.58 18.16 -6.84
CA ALA A 265 3.74 18.67 -6.11
C ALA A 265 5.01 18.62 -6.96
N THR A 266 5.29 17.48 -7.61
CA THR A 266 6.44 17.32 -8.52
C THR A 266 6.37 18.30 -9.70
N LEU A 267 5.20 18.45 -10.33
CA LEU A 267 5.03 19.42 -11.44
C LEU A 267 5.30 20.86 -10.99
N LEU A 268 4.81 21.26 -9.82
CA LEU A 268 5.08 22.61 -9.28
C LEU A 268 6.59 22.82 -9.01
N GLU A 269 7.29 21.80 -8.56
CA GLU A 269 8.75 21.84 -8.38
C GLU A 269 9.51 21.95 -9.71
N GLU A 270 9.14 21.14 -10.69
CA GLU A 270 9.75 21.11 -12.04
C GLU A 270 9.55 22.44 -12.77
N GLU A 271 8.32 22.97 -12.74
CA GLU A 271 7.96 24.25 -13.36
C GLU A 271 8.39 25.47 -12.51
N LYS A 272 8.87 25.23 -11.29
CA LYS A 272 9.26 26.27 -10.31
C LYS A 272 8.15 27.28 -10.06
N GLN A 273 6.91 26.79 -9.96
CA GLN A 273 5.73 27.61 -9.72
C GLN A 273 5.16 27.35 -8.34
N SER A 274 4.78 28.43 -7.68
CA SER A 274 4.12 28.38 -6.38
C SER A 274 2.61 28.46 -6.53
N LEU A 275 1.86 27.76 -5.65
CA LEU A 275 0.42 27.67 -5.67
C LEU A 275 -0.20 28.26 -4.40
N GLY A 276 -1.12 29.23 -4.58
CA GLY A 276 -2.01 29.72 -3.55
C GLY A 276 -3.43 29.15 -3.75
N ILE A 277 -4.13 28.81 -2.66
CA ILE A 277 -5.41 28.08 -2.73
C ILE A 277 -6.52 28.81 -1.96
N LEU A 278 -7.71 28.87 -2.55
CA LEU A 278 -8.96 29.25 -1.89
C LEU A 278 -9.94 28.08 -1.92
N GLU A 279 -10.30 27.56 -0.76
CA GLU A 279 -11.24 26.44 -0.63
C GLU A 279 -12.59 26.87 -0.07
N ASN A 280 -13.65 26.41 -0.74
CA ASN A 280 -15.02 26.43 -0.24
C ASN A 280 -15.63 25.02 -0.33
N GLY A 281 -16.16 24.51 0.76
CA GLY A 281 -16.83 23.20 0.82
C GLY A 281 -15.91 21.98 0.98
N THR A 282 -14.62 22.07 0.73
CA THR A 282 -13.64 21.00 0.95
C THR A 282 -13.08 20.99 2.37
N GLY A 283 -13.22 22.09 3.11
CA GLY A 283 -12.86 22.22 4.53
C GLY A 283 -11.36 22.13 4.79
N GLY A 284 -10.52 22.57 3.86
CA GLY A 284 -9.07 22.61 4.00
C GLY A 284 -8.37 21.28 3.67
N LEU A 285 -9.07 20.29 3.12
CA LEU A 285 -8.49 18.99 2.80
C LEU A 285 -7.39 19.11 1.74
N LEU A 286 -7.62 19.88 0.66
CA LEU A 286 -6.65 20.07 -0.41
C LEU A 286 -5.38 20.77 0.10
N GLN A 287 -5.55 21.81 0.93
CA GLN A 287 -4.43 22.53 1.55
C GLN A 287 -3.62 21.62 2.47
N ALA A 288 -4.29 20.80 3.28
CA ALA A 288 -3.62 19.86 4.20
C ALA A 288 -2.75 18.86 3.43
N GLU A 289 -3.26 18.27 2.35
CA GLU A 289 -2.52 17.30 1.54
C GLU A 289 -1.34 17.94 0.79
N LEU A 290 -1.54 19.10 0.17
CA LEU A 290 -0.46 19.79 -0.54
C LEU A 290 0.61 20.37 0.39
N SER A 291 0.23 20.88 1.56
CA SER A 291 1.19 21.36 2.54
C SER A 291 2.08 20.23 3.09
N LEU A 292 1.54 19.01 3.17
CA LEU A 292 2.31 17.82 3.55
C LEU A 292 3.23 17.37 2.41
N ALA A 293 2.72 17.32 1.17
CA ALA A 293 3.49 16.87 0.01
C ALA A 293 4.64 17.83 -0.33
N LEU A 294 4.46 19.14 -0.11
CA LEU A 294 5.44 20.20 -0.36
C LEU A 294 6.12 20.71 0.93
N ALA A 295 6.13 19.90 1.99
CA ALA A 295 6.71 20.32 3.27
C ALA A 295 8.19 20.73 3.13
N GLY A 296 8.50 21.98 3.51
CA GLY A 296 9.84 22.55 3.39
C GLY A 296 10.22 23.09 2.00
N GLN A 297 9.30 23.05 1.03
CA GLN A 297 9.49 23.59 -0.32
C GLN A 297 8.74 24.91 -0.51
N PRO A 298 9.23 25.84 -1.34
CA PRO A 298 8.62 27.15 -1.54
C PRO A 298 7.41 27.15 -2.50
N TYR A 299 6.98 25.99 -3.01
CA TYR A 299 5.98 25.87 -4.07
C TYR A 299 4.52 25.84 -3.57
N TYR A 300 4.31 25.85 -2.26
CA TYR A 300 3.01 26.07 -1.66
C TYR A 300 3.01 27.38 -0.87
N SER A 301 2.34 28.40 -1.40
CA SER A 301 2.30 29.76 -0.79
C SER A 301 1.27 29.88 0.33
N GLY A 302 0.45 28.85 0.55
CA GLY A 302 -0.59 28.83 1.56
C GLY A 302 -2.00 28.86 0.98
N GLY A 303 -3.00 29.00 1.86
CA GLY A 303 -4.38 29.02 1.40
C GLY A 303 -5.37 29.61 2.40
N LYS A 304 -6.60 29.80 1.95
CA LYS A 304 -7.74 30.28 2.72
C LYS A 304 -8.91 29.30 2.61
N ILE A 305 -9.63 29.15 3.71
CA ILE A 305 -10.89 28.39 3.76
C ILE A 305 -12.00 29.38 4.04
N ILE A 306 -13.06 29.36 3.22
CA ILE A 306 -14.20 30.24 3.38
C ILE A 306 -15.51 29.45 3.44
N GLY A 307 -16.48 29.94 4.20
CA GLY A 307 -17.76 29.24 4.42
C GLY A 307 -18.75 29.37 3.25
N GLN A 308 -18.71 30.46 2.51
CA GLN A 308 -19.53 30.70 1.32
C GLN A 308 -18.77 31.48 0.26
N LEU A 309 -18.85 30.99 -0.94
CA LEU A 309 -18.39 31.69 -2.14
C LEU A 309 -19.60 31.98 -3.06
N GLY A 310 -19.65 33.11 -3.69
CA GLY A 310 -20.67 33.40 -4.68
C GLY A 310 -20.63 32.39 -5.83
N THR A 311 -21.79 31.88 -6.21
CA THR A 311 -21.94 30.82 -7.23
C THR A 311 -21.85 31.30 -8.68
N GLU A 312 -21.67 32.61 -8.90
CA GLU A 312 -21.57 33.17 -10.26
C GLU A 312 -20.17 32.94 -10.83
N SER A 313 -20.13 32.39 -12.03
CA SER A 313 -18.88 32.03 -12.73
C SER A 313 -17.92 33.24 -12.97
N GLY A 314 -18.39 34.47 -12.87
CA GLY A 314 -17.57 35.69 -12.90
C GLY A 314 -16.72 35.85 -11.64
N GLY A 315 -17.31 35.66 -10.46
CA GLY A 315 -16.63 35.86 -9.19
C GLY A 315 -15.47 34.89 -8.92
N LEU A 316 -15.54 33.67 -9.44
CA LEU A 316 -14.45 32.67 -9.26
C LEU A 316 -13.13 33.09 -9.93
N SER A 317 -13.19 33.74 -11.09
CA SER A 317 -12.00 34.21 -11.79
C SER A 317 -11.30 35.33 -11.04
N GLU A 318 -12.11 36.27 -10.51
CA GLU A 318 -11.60 37.35 -9.68
C GLU A 318 -10.98 36.84 -8.40
N GLU A 319 -11.61 35.85 -7.76
CA GLU A 319 -11.09 35.19 -6.57
C GLU A 319 -9.79 34.45 -6.84
N ALA A 320 -9.66 33.74 -7.98
CA ALA A 320 -8.43 33.06 -8.36
C ALA A 320 -7.27 34.05 -8.57
N SER A 321 -7.54 35.17 -9.21
CA SER A 321 -6.55 36.23 -9.35
C SER A 321 -6.22 36.89 -8.02
N ARG A 322 -7.22 37.12 -7.17
CA ARG A 322 -7.04 37.74 -5.86
C ARG A 322 -6.20 36.84 -4.92
N ILE A 323 -6.50 35.55 -4.84
CA ILE A 323 -5.73 34.65 -3.95
C ILE A 323 -4.28 34.52 -4.43
N ARG A 324 -4.04 34.52 -5.76
CA ARG A 324 -2.71 34.54 -6.34
C ARG A 324 -1.91 35.75 -5.88
N GLU A 325 -2.51 36.96 -5.97
CA GLU A 325 -1.87 38.23 -5.60
C GLU A 325 -1.65 38.31 -4.07
N GLU A 326 -2.67 38.01 -3.27
CA GLU A 326 -2.59 38.06 -1.80
C GLU A 326 -1.50 37.16 -1.21
N LEU A 327 -1.34 35.96 -1.79
CA LEU A 327 -0.35 35.00 -1.33
C LEU A 327 0.99 35.11 -2.08
N GLN A 328 1.10 36.09 -3.01
CA GLN A 328 2.28 36.27 -3.86
C GLN A 328 2.71 34.96 -4.55
N ALA A 329 1.72 34.20 -5.03
CA ALA A 329 1.91 32.95 -5.72
C ALA A 329 1.95 33.13 -7.23
N ASP A 330 2.59 32.20 -7.94
CA ASP A 330 2.57 32.16 -9.41
C ASP A 330 1.21 31.72 -9.94
N LEU A 331 0.54 30.84 -9.20
CA LEU A 331 -0.76 30.27 -9.49
C LEU A 331 -1.76 30.53 -8.35
N GLY A 332 -3.00 30.85 -8.69
CA GLY A 332 -4.09 30.99 -7.74
C GLY A 332 -5.24 30.03 -8.07
N LEU A 333 -5.46 29.01 -7.24
CA LEU A 333 -6.52 28.02 -7.41
C LEU A 333 -7.71 28.32 -6.52
N VAL A 334 -8.89 28.29 -7.10
CA VAL A 334 -10.17 28.31 -6.37
C VAL A 334 -10.89 26.99 -6.56
N VAL A 335 -11.29 26.39 -5.44
CA VAL A 335 -12.14 25.19 -5.40
C VAL A 335 -13.42 25.54 -4.65
N SER A 336 -14.57 25.46 -5.31
CA SER A 336 -15.86 25.72 -4.71
C SER A 336 -16.83 24.56 -4.93
N VAL A 337 -17.28 23.95 -3.84
CA VAL A 337 -18.25 22.85 -3.85
C VAL A 337 -19.61 23.39 -3.44
N VAL A 338 -20.56 23.36 -4.38
CA VAL A 338 -21.93 23.81 -4.17
C VAL A 338 -22.86 22.60 -4.12
N VAL A 339 -23.41 22.33 -2.95
CA VAL A 339 -24.35 21.21 -2.73
C VAL A 339 -25.70 21.56 -3.36
N LYS A 340 -26.27 20.62 -4.13
CA LYS A 340 -27.58 20.78 -4.75
C LYS A 340 -28.70 20.57 -3.71
N PRO A 341 -29.83 21.31 -3.84
CA PRO A 341 -30.94 21.24 -2.85
C PRO A 341 -31.56 19.85 -2.67
N GLU A 342 -31.52 19.01 -3.71
CA GLU A 342 -32.07 17.66 -3.71
C GLU A 342 -31.18 16.62 -2.99
N SER A 343 -30.05 17.05 -2.42
CA SER A 343 -29.13 16.18 -1.70
C SER A 343 -29.72 15.64 -0.42
N THR A 344 -29.33 14.41 -0.08
CA THR A 344 -29.61 13.77 1.24
C THR A 344 -28.29 13.50 1.98
N VAL A 345 -28.34 13.06 3.23
CA VAL A 345 -27.16 12.77 4.05
C VAL A 345 -26.29 11.69 3.41
N ASP A 346 -26.92 10.65 2.85
CA ASP A 346 -26.23 9.48 2.26
C ASP A 346 -26.00 9.61 0.75
N ASN A 347 -26.63 10.61 0.11
CA ASN A 347 -26.55 10.83 -1.32
C ASN A 347 -26.42 12.32 -1.59
N VAL A 348 -25.20 12.82 -1.49
CA VAL A 348 -24.90 14.23 -1.75
C VAL A 348 -24.66 14.43 -3.25
N LEU A 349 -25.38 15.39 -3.80
CA LEU A 349 -25.20 15.89 -5.17
C LEU A 349 -24.57 17.28 -5.08
N ALA A 350 -23.50 17.49 -5.80
CA ALA A 350 -22.81 18.77 -5.79
C ALA A 350 -22.28 19.15 -7.17
N LYS A 351 -22.10 20.44 -7.39
CA LYS A 351 -21.33 20.97 -8.49
C LYS A 351 -20.03 21.56 -7.96
N VAL A 352 -18.91 21.12 -8.52
CA VAL A 352 -17.59 21.62 -8.20
C VAL A 352 -17.19 22.62 -9.26
N TYR A 353 -16.87 23.82 -8.84
CA TYR A 353 -16.36 24.90 -9.67
C TYR A 353 -14.87 25.09 -9.39
N LEU A 354 -14.08 25.11 -10.44
CA LEU A 354 -12.63 25.27 -10.37
C LEU A 354 -12.23 26.48 -11.22
N ALA A 355 -11.34 27.31 -10.69
CA ALA A 355 -10.69 28.36 -11.44
C ALA A 355 -9.21 28.41 -11.07
N LEU A 356 -8.34 28.51 -12.07
CA LEU A 356 -6.89 28.61 -11.91
C LEU A 356 -6.41 29.87 -12.64
N ALA A 357 -5.90 30.83 -11.91
CA ALA A 357 -5.27 32.05 -12.45
C ALA A 357 -3.75 31.84 -12.50
N SER A 358 -3.17 32.18 -13.63
CA SER A 358 -1.73 32.26 -13.88
C SER A 358 -1.34 33.59 -14.52
N THR A 359 -0.08 33.78 -14.81
CA THR A 359 0.40 34.94 -15.60
C THR A 359 -0.07 34.91 -17.06
N SER A 360 -0.36 33.71 -17.59
CA SER A 360 -0.82 33.53 -18.99
C SER A 360 -2.34 33.66 -19.15
N GLY A 361 -3.13 33.56 -18.07
CA GLY A 361 -4.58 33.64 -18.14
C GLY A 361 -5.31 32.95 -17.01
N ILE A 362 -6.63 32.84 -17.19
CA ILE A 362 -7.51 32.16 -16.23
C ILE A 362 -8.19 30.98 -16.91
N TYR A 363 -8.05 29.82 -16.29
CA TYR A 363 -8.66 28.57 -16.72
C TYR A 363 -9.83 28.23 -15.81
N LYS A 364 -10.86 27.55 -16.33
CA LYS A 364 -12.06 27.17 -15.58
C LYS A 364 -12.47 25.75 -15.92
N LYS A 365 -13.00 25.04 -14.92
CA LYS A 365 -13.62 23.71 -15.08
C LYS A 365 -14.82 23.60 -14.14
N GLU A 366 -15.89 22.97 -14.61
CA GLU A 366 -17.05 22.64 -13.81
C GLU A 366 -17.25 21.13 -13.85
N VAL A 367 -17.55 20.52 -12.70
CA VAL A 367 -17.75 19.08 -12.58
C VAL A 367 -18.97 18.80 -11.73
N ASP A 368 -19.90 18.01 -12.25
CA ASP A 368 -21.02 17.47 -11.46
C ASP A 368 -20.58 16.20 -10.74
N LEU A 369 -20.73 16.17 -9.43
CA LEU A 369 -20.46 15.01 -8.58
C LEU A 369 -21.73 14.62 -7.86
N GLY A 370 -21.96 13.30 -7.68
CA GLY A 370 -23.13 12.84 -6.97
C GLY A 370 -23.13 11.34 -6.69
N GLY A 371 -24.04 10.93 -5.80
CA GLY A 371 -24.18 9.54 -5.40
C GLY A 371 -23.26 9.09 -4.27
N TYR A 372 -22.70 10.02 -3.51
CA TYR A 372 -21.67 9.74 -2.50
C TYR A 372 -22.02 10.36 -1.15
N SER A 373 -21.39 9.84 -0.08
CA SER A 373 -21.35 10.54 1.21
C SER A 373 -20.59 11.87 1.09
N TRP A 374 -20.87 12.82 2.00
CA TRP A 374 -20.18 14.11 2.01
C TRP A 374 -18.66 13.97 2.12
N GLN A 375 -18.19 13.02 2.94
CA GLN A 375 -16.77 12.78 3.11
C GLN A 375 -16.09 12.32 1.81
N TYR A 376 -16.73 11.41 1.08
CA TYR A 376 -16.20 10.91 -0.20
C TYR A 376 -16.23 12.00 -1.29
N LEU A 377 -17.31 12.78 -1.35
CA LEU A 377 -17.46 13.86 -2.31
C LEU A 377 -16.39 14.94 -2.14
N ARG A 378 -16.03 15.28 -0.90
CA ARG A 378 -14.94 16.22 -0.62
C ARG A 378 -13.60 15.73 -1.16
N GLN A 379 -13.29 14.44 -1.01
CA GLN A 379 -12.07 13.84 -1.56
C GLN A 379 -12.08 13.91 -3.09
N LEU A 380 -13.21 13.57 -3.73
CA LEU A 380 -13.33 13.68 -5.19
C LEU A 380 -13.16 15.12 -5.68
N ALA A 381 -13.71 16.08 -4.98
CA ALA A 381 -13.55 17.51 -5.33
C ALA A 381 -12.07 17.94 -5.28
N CYS A 382 -11.32 17.48 -4.27
CA CYS A 382 -9.88 17.73 -4.20
C CYS A 382 -9.12 17.06 -5.35
N LEU A 383 -9.44 15.81 -5.67
CA LEU A 383 -8.83 15.10 -6.81
C LEU A 383 -9.14 15.78 -8.15
N GLN A 384 -10.37 16.26 -8.35
CA GLN A 384 -10.72 17.04 -9.54
C GLN A 384 -9.93 18.35 -9.64
N ALA A 385 -9.67 19.01 -8.51
CA ALA A 385 -8.86 20.22 -8.46
C ALA A 385 -7.39 19.94 -8.79
N LEU A 386 -6.83 18.86 -8.26
CA LEU A 386 -5.45 18.44 -8.55
C LEU A 386 -5.28 18.04 -10.02
N ASP A 387 -6.22 17.27 -10.57
CA ASP A 387 -6.22 16.91 -11.99
C ASP A 387 -6.36 18.14 -12.90
N PHE A 388 -7.16 19.12 -12.48
CA PHE A 388 -7.29 20.37 -13.21
C PHE A 388 -5.98 21.17 -13.23
N VAL A 389 -5.28 21.27 -12.11
CA VAL A 389 -3.94 21.90 -12.04
C VAL A 389 -2.96 21.16 -12.94
N ARG A 390 -2.89 19.82 -12.82
CA ARG A 390 -2.00 18.98 -13.62
C ARG A 390 -2.18 19.15 -15.14
N ASN A 391 -3.42 19.26 -15.59
CA ASN A 391 -3.72 19.41 -17.02
C ASN A 391 -3.57 20.86 -17.53
N THR A 392 -3.32 21.81 -16.64
CA THR A 392 -3.15 23.23 -16.99
C THR A 392 -1.67 23.65 -17.01
N LEU A 393 -0.85 22.98 -16.18
CA LEU A 393 0.61 23.09 -16.18
C LEU A 393 1.24 22.32 -17.32
#